data_760d4ee3b57f21a33051c492b813e468
#
_entry.id   760d4ee3b57f21a33051c492b813e468
#
_cell.length_a   1.000
_cell.length_b   1.000
_cell.length_c   1.000
_cell.angle_alpha   90.00
_cell.angle_beta   90.00
_cell.angle_gamma   90.00
#
_symmetry.space_group_name_H-M   'P 1'
#
loop_
_entity.id
_entity.type
_entity.pdbx_description
1 polymer ?
#
loop_
_entity_poly.entity_id
_entity_poly.type
_entity_poly.pdbx_seq_one_letter_code
_entity_poly.pdbx_strand_id
1 'polypeptide(L)'
;MDKPIEHYWQIRLKAVKEALEANHFEVFLAKDVGEANKIVKDQILPTLGAKSVSWGGSMTFLATGLYEEIKKMPGLEILDTFDRSKSPEENMEIRRRAVLADLFITGTNAVTEGGILVNLDMLGNRACSINFGPKHVVILVGRNKIVSELDDAMYRVKNYAAPANAMRLEKKTPCVKTSYCEDCKSPDRICNVWTITEKSFPKGRIRVILINQDLGL
;
A
#
# COMPACT_ATOMS: atom_id res chain seq x y z
N MET A 1 -21.81 -21.92 1.23
CA MET A 1 -21.15 -21.31 2.40
C MET A 1 -20.65 -19.90 2.15
N ASP A 2 -20.44 -19.52 0.88
CA ASP A 2 -19.79 -18.24 0.53
C ASP A 2 -20.70 -16.98 0.63
N LYS A 3 -22.01 -17.12 0.39
CA LYS A 3 -22.95 -15.97 0.40
C LYS A 3 -22.96 -15.12 1.69
N PRO A 4 -22.98 -15.68 2.92
CA PRO A 4 -22.95 -14.86 4.13
C PRO A 4 -21.64 -14.11 4.33
N ILE A 5 -20.51 -14.75 3.99
CA ILE A 5 -19.16 -14.14 4.09
C ILE A 5 -19.01 -13.03 3.06
N GLU A 6 -19.46 -13.26 1.84
CA GLU A 6 -19.47 -12.24 0.78
C GLU A 6 -20.31 -11.02 1.18
N HIS A 7 -21.53 -11.26 1.68
CA HIS A 7 -22.42 -10.18 2.15
C HIS A 7 -21.83 -9.41 3.34
N TYR A 8 -21.20 -10.12 4.30
CA TYR A 8 -20.51 -9.51 5.42
C TYR A 8 -19.42 -8.51 4.93
N TRP A 9 -18.58 -8.95 3.99
CA TRP A 9 -17.52 -8.09 3.48
C TRP A 9 -18.04 -6.93 2.63
N GLN A 10 -19.11 -7.11 1.88
CA GLN A 10 -19.75 -6.01 1.12
C GLN A 10 -20.21 -4.90 2.06
N ILE A 11 -20.88 -5.25 3.17
CA ILE A 11 -21.31 -4.28 4.18
C ILE A 11 -20.11 -3.59 4.82
N ARG A 12 -19.12 -4.38 5.25
CA ARG A 12 -17.93 -3.86 5.96
C ARG A 12 -17.09 -2.93 5.06
N LEU A 13 -16.84 -3.33 3.82
CA LEU A 13 -16.10 -2.50 2.85
C LEU A 13 -16.82 -1.18 2.56
N LYS A 14 -18.14 -1.20 2.49
CA LYS A 14 -18.94 0.02 2.32
C LYS A 14 -18.79 0.98 3.50
N ALA A 15 -18.86 0.48 4.73
CA ALA A 15 -18.66 1.28 5.93
C ALA A 15 -17.25 1.89 6.00
N VAL A 16 -16.21 1.09 5.71
CA VAL A 16 -14.83 1.58 5.65
C VAL A 16 -14.63 2.62 4.53
N LYS A 17 -15.29 2.44 3.38
CA LYS A 17 -15.29 3.44 2.32
C LYS A 17 -15.85 4.77 2.82
N GLU A 18 -17.01 4.76 3.47
CA GLU A 18 -17.65 5.96 4.01
C GLU A 18 -16.75 6.67 5.04
N ALA A 19 -16.10 5.92 5.93
CA ALA A 19 -15.15 6.45 6.90
C ALA A 19 -13.92 7.09 6.24
N LEU A 20 -13.33 6.44 5.25
CA LEU A 20 -12.21 6.99 4.48
C LEU A 20 -12.62 8.26 3.71
N GLU A 21 -13.80 8.29 3.11
CA GLU A 21 -14.31 9.48 2.40
C GLU A 21 -14.56 10.66 3.34
N ALA A 22 -15.04 10.40 4.55
CA ALA A 22 -15.14 11.42 5.63
C ALA A 22 -13.77 11.97 6.00
N ASN A 23 -12.71 11.17 5.87
CA ASN A 23 -11.31 11.54 6.06
C ASN A 23 -10.64 12.07 4.76
N HIS A 24 -11.43 12.55 3.81
CA HIS A 24 -10.97 13.19 2.58
C HIS A 24 -10.18 12.31 1.60
N PHE A 25 -10.16 11.00 1.77
CA PHE A 25 -9.67 10.08 0.73
C PHE A 25 -10.69 9.98 -0.40
N GLU A 26 -10.24 9.72 -1.61
CA GLU A 26 -11.11 9.31 -2.72
C GLU A 26 -11.12 7.78 -2.77
N VAL A 27 -12.30 7.13 -2.68
CA VAL A 27 -12.37 5.69 -2.41
C VAL A 27 -13.18 4.93 -3.45
N PHE A 28 -12.61 3.85 -3.94
CA PHE A 28 -13.21 2.91 -4.88
C PHE A 28 -13.36 1.54 -4.24
N LEU A 29 -14.43 0.83 -4.60
CA LEU A 29 -14.64 -0.57 -4.25
C LEU A 29 -14.37 -1.43 -5.48
N ALA A 30 -13.64 -2.52 -5.30
CA ALA A 30 -13.40 -3.52 -6.33
C ALA A 30 -13.75 -4.91 -5.78
N LYS A 31 -14.46 -5.70 -6.57
CA LYS A 31 -14.80 -7.09 -6.19
C LYS A 31 -13.58 -8.01 -6.19
N ASP A 32 -12.61 -7.71 -7.08
CA ASP A 32 -11.42 -8.53 -7.30
C ASP A 32 -10.24 -7.70 -7.84
N VAL A 33 -9.08 -8.32 -7.99
CA VAL A 33 -7.87 -7.69 -8.54
C VAL A 33 -8.06 -7.18 -9.98
N GLY A 34 -8.86 -7.84 -10.79
CA GLY A 34 -9.13 -7.45 -12.18
C GLY A 34 -9.95 -6.16 -12.26
N GLU A 35 -10.94 -5.99 -11.39
CA GLU A 35 -11.70 -4.75 -11.30
C GLU A 35 -10.85 -3.62 -10.71
N ALA A 36 -10.01 -3.90 -9.70
CA ALA A 36 -9.07 -2.93 -9.16
C ALA A 36 -8.08 -2.42 -10.24
N ASN A 37 -7.59 -3.31 -11.09
CA ASN A 37 -6.75 -2.97 -12.24
C ASN A 37 -7.48 -2.02 -13.19
N LYS A 38 -8.72 -2.35 -13.59
CA LYS A 38 -9.54 -1.49 -14.48
C LYS A 38 -9.83 -0.13 -13.87
N ILE A 39 -10.17 -0.06 -12.58
CA ILE A 39 -10.40 1.22 -11.89
C ILE A 39 -9.16 2.12 -12.00
N VAL A 40 -7.98 1.59 -11.72
CA VAL A 40 -6.75 2.39 -11.83
C VAL A 40 -6.52 2.86 -13.27
N LYS A 41 -6.62 1.96 -14.25
CA LYS A 41 -6.28 2.27 -15.64
C LYS A 41 -7.31 3.14 -16.35
N ASP A 42 -8.59 2.83 -16.15
CA ASP A 42 -9.66 3.39 -16.97
C ASP A 42 -10.34 4.60 -16.30
N GLN A 43 -10.27 4.68 -14.94
CA GLN A 43 -10.95 5.76 -14.22
C GLN A 43 -9.96 6.73 -13.56
N ILE A 44 -8.83 6.25 -13.00
CA ILE A 44 -7.90 7.09 -12.25
C ILE A 44 -6.82 7.68 -13.16
N LEU A 45 -6.00 6.85 -13.80
CA LEU A 45 -4.86 7.30 -14.61
C LEU A 45 -5.22 8.37 -15.65
N PRO A 46 -6.30 8.26 -16.41
CA PRO A 46 -6.64 9.26 -17.43
C PRO A 46 -6.96 10.65 -16.87
N THR A 47 -7.36 10.73 -15.59
CA THR A 47 -7.75 12.00 -14.94
C THR A 47 -6.57 12.74 -14.32
N LEU A 48 -5.42 12.08 -14.13
CA LEU A 48 -4.32 12.64 -13.35
C LEU A 48 -3.40 13.55 -14.17
N GLY A 49 -3.31 13.36 -15.48
CA GLY A 49 -2.31 14.04 -16.31
C GLY A 49 -0.86 13.76 -15.87
N ALA A 50 -0.63 12.63 -15.20
CA ALA A 50 0.67 12.25 -14.67
C ALA A 50 1.67 11.98 -15.80
N LYS A 51 2.86 12.55 -15.68
CA LYS A 51 3.99 12.35 -16.61
C LYS A 51 5.02 11.37 -16.05
N SER A 52 5.01 11.14 -14.74
CA SER A 52 5.92 10.23 -14.07
C SER A 52 5.18 9.39 -13.04
N VAL A 53 5.63 8.13 -12.88
CA VAL A 53 5.07 7.18 -11.92
C VAL A 53 6.19 6.43 -11.20
N SER A 54 5.94 6.14 -9.94
CA SER A 54 6.73 5.20 -9.14
C SER A 54 5.83 4.38 -8.22
N TRP A 55 6.44 3.46 -7.48
CA TRP A 55 5.72 2.57 -6.57
C TRP A 55 6.53 2.22 -5.33
N GLY A 56 5.81 1.91 -4.27
CA GLY A 56 6.35 1.33 -3.05
C GLY A 56 6.14 -0.18 -2.97
N GLY A 57 6.94 -0.86 -2.17
CA GLY A 57 6.81 -2.31 -1.96
C GLY A 57 5.40 -2.70 -1.52
N SER A 58 4.67 -3.45 -2.37
CA SER A 58 3.31 -3.92 -2.08
C SER A 58 3.01 -5.20 -2.86
N MET A 59 2.78 -6.29 -2.13
CA MET A 59 2.32 -7.55 -2.74
C MET A 59 0.90 -7.41 -3.31
N THR A 60 0.04 -6.57 -2.70
CA THR A 60 -1.29 -6.27 -3.23
C THR A 60 -1.20 -5.57 -4.60
N PHE A 61 -0.29 -4.60 -4.75
CA PHE A 61 -0.07 -3.94 -6.05
C PHE A 61 0.38 -4.94 -7.12
N LEU A 62 1.35 -5.79 -6.81
CA LEU A 62 1.82 -6.82 -7.75
C LEU A 62 0.70 -7.79 -8.17
N ALA A 63 -0.16 -8.18 -7.22
CA ALA A 63 -1.27 -9.09 -7.49
C ALA A 63 -2.31 -8.54 -8.48
N THR A 64 -2.42 -7.22 -8.63
CA THR A 64 -3.34 -6.60 -9.59
C THR A 64 -2.84 -6.64 -11.04
N GLY A 65 -1.57 -7.00 -11.28
CA GLY A 65 -0.96 -6.96 -12.61
C GLY A 65 -0.60 -5.55 -13.12
N LEU A 66 -0.97 -4.50 -12.38
CA LEU A 66 -0.74 -3.10 -12.76
C LEU A 66 0.74 -2.79 -13.01
N TYR A 67 1.66 -3.42 -12.26
CA TYR A 67 3.10 -3.21 -12.43
C TYR A 67 3.54 -3.47 -13.87
N GLU A 68 3.20 -4.63 -14.43
CA GLU A 68 3.59 -5.02 -15.78
C GLU A 68 2.90 -4.20 -16.87
N GLU A 69 1.69 -3.73 -16.60
CA GLU A 69 0.93 -2.94 -17.56
C GLU A 69 1.40 -1.49 -17.60
N ILE A 70 1.59 -0.87 -16.45
CA ILE A 70 2.05 0.53 -16.35
C ILE A 70 3.45 0.69 -16.94
N LYS A 71 4.34 -0.28 -16.75
CA LYS A 71 5.68 -0.26 -17.36
C LYS A 71 5.67 -0.17 -18.89
N LYS A 72 4.59 -0.62 -19.52
CA LYS A 72 4.44 -0.63 -20.99
C LYS A 72 3.71 0.62 -21.52
N MET A 73 3.25 1.51 -20.64
CA MET A 73 2.50 2.70 -21.08
C MET A 73 3.43 3.71 -21.76
N PRO A 74 3.12 4.13 -22.99
CA PRO A 74 3.92 5.13 -23.69
C PRO A 74 3.78 6.51 -23.05
N GLY A 75 4.84 7.31 -23.09
CA GLY A 75 4.82 8.70 -22.63
C GLY A 75 4.84 8.90 -21.12
N LEU A 76 5.01 7.84 -20.34
CA LEU A 76 5.10 7.89 -18.89
C LEU A 76 6.53 7.57 -18.42
N GLU A 77 7.18 8.50 -17.71
CA GLU A 77 8.46 8.24 -17.07
C GLU A 77 8.27 7.25 -15.92
N ILE A 78 8.98 6.11 -15.99
CA ILE A 78 8.89 5.06 -15.00
C ILE A 78 10.10 5.13 -14.05
N LEU A 79 9.88 5.45 -12.78
CA LEU A 79 10.88 5.37 -11.71
C LEU A 79 10.73 4.01 -11.01
N ASP A 80 11.30 2.97 -11.63
CA ASP A 80 11.10 1.57 -11.20
C ASP A 80 11.96 1.20 -9.99
N THR A 81 11.35 1.22 -8.81
CA THR A 81 12.01 0.82 -7.55
C THR A 81 12.14 -0.69 -7.38
N PHE A 82 11.57 -1.49 -8.30
CA PHE A 82 11.65 -2.96 -8.29
C PHE A 82 12.67 -3.52 -9.30
N ASP A 83 13.32 -2.66 -10.07
CA ASP A 83 14.33 -3.07 -11.04
C ASP A 83 15.54 -3.69 -10.35
N ARG A 84 15.67 -5.02 -10.47
CA ARG A 84 16.76 -5.80 -9.88
C ARG A 84 18.07 -5.76 -10.67
N SER A 85 18.06 -5.17 -11.86
CA SER A 85 19.28 -5.00 -12.66
C SER A 85 20.13 -3.84 -12.17
N LYS A 86 19.58 -2.96 -11.35
CA LYS A 86 20.23 -1.78 -10.79
C LYS A 86 21.03 -2.09 -9.55
N SER A 87 22.14 -1.36 -9.34
CA SER A 87 22.90 -1.44 -8.09
C SER A 87 22.07 -0.96 -6.87
N PRO A 88 22.47 -1.30 -5.65
CA PRO A 88 21.81 -0.78 -4.45
C PRO A 88 21.80 0.75 -4.39
N GLU A 89 22.87 1.41 -4.83
CA GLU A 89 23.05 2.86 -4.88
C GLU A 89 22.08 3.49 -5.88
N GLU A 90 22.02 2.95 -7.11
CA GLU A 90 21.08 3.38 -8.15
C GLU A 90 19.63 3.21 -7.70
N ASN A 91 19.32 2.06 -7.09
CA ASN A 91 17.98 1.82 -6.54
C ASN A 91 17.63 2.80 -5.41
N MET A 92 18.60 3.19 -4.58
CA MET A 92 18.38 4.19 -3.55
C MET A 92 18.08 5.56 -4.16
N GLU A 93 18.76 5.92 -5.24
CA GLU A 93 18.52 7.19 -5.94
C GLU A 93 17.15 7.19 -6.65
N ILE A 94 16.77 6.09 -7.27
CA ILE A 94 15.41 5.95 -7.83
C ILE A 94 14.35 6.15 -6.74
N ARG A 95 14.54 5.60 -5.52
CA ARG A 95 13.62 5.81 -4.40
C ARG A 95 13.53 7.26 -3.94
N ARG A 96 14.66 8.01 -3.97
CA ARG A 96 14.66 9.46 -3.68
C ARG A 96 13.87 10.23 -4.75
N ARG A 97 14.12 9.94 -6.02
CA ARG A 97 13.41 10.55 -7.14
C ARG A 97 11.92 10.19 -7.14
N ALA A 98 11.56 8.99 -6.70
CA ALA A 98 10.18 8.53 -6.57
C ALA A 98 9.30 9.46 -5.71
N VAL A 99 9.89 10.16 -4.74
CA VAL A 99 9.19 11.16 -3.92
C VAL A 99 8.73 12.37 -4.73
N LEU A 100 9.36 12.63 -5.88
CA LEU A 100 9.03 13.73 -6.78
C LEU A 100 8.16 13.30 -7.97
N ALA A 101 7.79 12.04 -8.07
CA ALA A 101 6.90 11.54 -9.13
C ALA A 101 5.52 12.19 -9.08
N ASP A 102 4.85 12.30 -10.23
CA ASP A 102 3.47 12.78 -10.26
C ASP A 102 2.51 11.78 -9.59
N LEU A 103 2.74 10.48 -9.83
CA LEU A 103 1.92 9.40 -9.27
C LEU A 103 2.77 8.40 -8.51
N PHE A 104 2.28 7.99 -7.34
CA PHE A 104 2.85 6.89 -6.55
C PHE A 104 1.81 5.82 -6.26
N ILE A 105 2.11 4.56 -6.58
CA ILE A 105 1.20 3.43 -6.38
C ILE A 105 1.79 2.49 -5.34
N THR A 106 0.98 2.10 -4.35
CA THR A 106 1.44 1.20 -3.29
C THR A 106 0.27 0.49 -2.60
N GLY A 107 0.54 -0.21 -1.52
CA GLY A 107 -0.43 -0.70 -0.55
C GLY A 107 -0.24 -0.06 0.82
N THR A 108 -1.09 -0.44 1.75
CA THR A 108 -0.94 -0.13 3.18
C THR A 108 -0.77 -1.41 3.99
N ASN A 109 -0.22 -1.31 5.21
CA ASN A 109 -0.11 -2.47 6.09
C ASN A 109 -1.43 -2.77 6.83
N ALA A 110 -2.19 -1.75 7.19
CA ALA A 110 -3.53 -1.88 7.76
C ALA A 110 -4.39 -0.65 7.45
N VAL A 111 -5.70 -0.83 7.53
CA VAL A 111 -6.73 0.23 7.49
C VAL A 111 -7.67 -0.02 8.66
N THR A 112 -7.94 1.00 9.47
CA THR A 112 -8.95 0.89 10.52
C THR A 112 -10.36 1.09 9.97
N GLU A 113 -11.38 0.59 10.67
CA GLU A 113 -12.79 0.85 10.35
C GLU A 113 -13.12 2.35 10.39
N GLY A 114 -12.41 3.12 11.22
CA GLY A 114 -12.49 4.58 11.27
C GLY A 114 -11.80 5.30 10.10
N GLY A 115 -11.25 4.56 9.13
CA GLY A 115 -10.66 5.15 7.91
C GLY A 115 -9.26 5.74 8.11
N ILE A 116 -8.43 5.12 8.95
CA ILE A 116 -7.03 5.51 9.19
C ILE A 116 -6.11 4.53 8.49
N LEU A 117 -5.12 5.02 7.74
CA LEU A 117 -4.09 4.21 7.11
C LEU A 117 -2.87 4.07 8.02
N VAL A 118 -2.42 2.82 8.24
CA VAL A 118 -1.28 2.54 9.12
C VAL A 118 -0.19 1.82 8.35
N ASN A 119 1.03 2.37 8.41
CA ASN A 119 2.18 1.84 7.68
C ASN A 119 3.43 1.76 8.58
N LEU A 120 4.26 0.76 8.30
CA LEU A 120 5.54 0.56 8.97
C LEU A 120 6.59 0.20 7.91
N ASP A 121 7.59 1.04 7.77
CA ASP A 121 8.61 0.94 6.73
C ASP A 121 10.01 0.69 7.28
N MET A 122 10.88 0.14 6.42
CA MET A 122 12.31 0.00 6.69
C MET A 122 13.06 1.33 6.47
N LEU A 123 12.92 1.92 5.29
CA LEU A 123 13.62 3.15 4.87
C LEU A 123 12.78 4.41 5.05
N GLY A 124 11.47 4.26 5.10
CA GLY A 124 10.54 5.39 5.12
C GLY A 124 10.21 5.96 3.73
N ASN A 125 10.73 5.40 2.64
CA ASN A 125 10.49 5.90 1.29
C ASN A 125 9.02 5.79 0.88
N ARG A 126 8.34 4.67 1.22
CA ARG A 126 6.91 4.49 0.99
C ARG A 126 6.09 5.42 1.89
N ALA A 127 6.43 5.47 3.16
CA ALA A 127 5.83 6.36 4.15
C ALA A 127 5.93 7.83 3.72
N CYS A 128 7.11 8.27 3.27
CA CYS A 128 7.32 9.61 2.74
C CYS A 128 6.41 9.87 1.54
N SER A 129 6.41 8.98 0.54
CA SER A 129 5.61 9.16 -0.68
C SER A 129 4.09 9.14 -0.43
N ILE A 130 3.60 8.39 0.58
CA ILE A 130 2.20 8.43 0.98
C ILE A 130 1.86 9.80 1.60
N ASN A 131 2.67 10.29 2.53
CA ASN A 131 2.35 11.49 3.30
C ASN A 131 2.69 12.79 2.58
N PHE A 132 3.81 12.81 1.84
CA PHE A 132 4.28 13.99 1.11
C PHE A 132 5.08 13.57 -0.12
N GLY A 133 5.12 14.44 -1.13
CA GLY A 133 5.92 14.29 -2.35
C GLY A 133 5.05 14.15 -3.60
N PRO A 134 4.65 12.94 -4.01
CA PRO A 134 3.85 12.73 -5.20
C PRO A 134 2.54 13.51 -5.20
N LYS A 135 2.17 14.07 -6.35
CA LYS A 135 0.92 14.84 -6.50
C LYS A 135 -0.30 13.95 -6.26
N HIS A 136 -0.20 12.68 -6.64
CA HIS A 136 -1.27 11.69 -6.54
C HIS A 136 -0.71 10.39 -5.94
N VAL A 137 -1.49 9.78 -5.05
CA VAL A 137 -1.15 8.49 -4.45
C VAL A 137 -2.32 7.53 -4.66
N VAL A 138 -2.03 6.32 -5.11
CA VAL A 138 -3.01 5.22 -5.21
C VAL A 138 -2.61 4.11 -4.25
N ILE A 139 -3.51 3.75 -3.35
CA ILE A 139 -3.30 2.71 -2.33
C ILE A 139 -4.27 1.55 -2.59
N LEU A 140 -3.72 0.38 -2.84
CA LEU A 140 -4.45 -0.86 -3.07
C LEU A 140 -4.53 -1.66 -1.77
N VAL A 141 -5.72 -2.03 -1.35
CA VAL A 141 -6.00 -2.63 -0.04
C VAL A 141 -6.85 -3.89 -0.18
N GLY A 142 -6.31 -5.04 0.17
CA GLY A 142 -7.11 -6.25 0.35
C GLY A 142 -7.93 -6.19 1.65
N ARG A 143 -9.11 -6.81 1.66
CA ARG A 143 -10.04 -6.82 2.80
C ARG A 143 -9.41 -7.37 4.10
N ASN A 144 -8.43 -8.29 3.98
CA ASN A 144 -7.68 -8.86 5.11
C ASN A 144 -6.84 -7.84 5.88
N LYS A 145 -6.75 -6.58 5.43
CA LYS A 145 -6.00 -5.50 6.09
C LYS A 145 -6.91 -4.57 6.91
N ILE A 146 -8.22 -4.81 6.88
CA ILE A 146 -9.17 -4.03 7.66
C ILE A 146 -9.18 -4.55 9.09
N VAL A 147 -9.02 -3.66 10.04
CA VAL A 147 -9.02 -3.91 11.49
C VAL A 147 -9.92 -2.90 12.20
N SER A 148 -10.29 -3.16 13.45
CA SER A 148 -11.22 -2.31 14.17
C SER A 148 -10.63 -0.94 14.48
N GLU A 149 -9.50 -0.91 15.18
CA GLU A 149 -8.92 0.31 15.75
C GLU A 149 -7.42 0.45 15.46
N LEU A 150 -6.84 1.56 15.88
CA LEU A 150 -5.42 1.86 15.67
C LEU A 150 -4.51 0.85 16.37
N ASP A 151 -4.83 0.43 17.58
CA ASP A 151 -4.04 -0.54 18.33
C ASP A 151 -4.05 -1.91 17.64
N ASP A 152 -5.19 -2.32 17.09
CA ASP A 152 -5.32 -3.55 16.28
C ASP A 152 -4.48 -3.44 15.00
N ALA A 153 -4.45 -2.26 14.37
CA ALA A 153 -3.63 -2.01 13.20
C ALA A 153 -2.14 -2.13 13.54
N MET A 154 -1.70 -1.52 14.62
CA MET A 154 -0.31 -1.60 15.08
C MET A 154 0.06 -3.04 15.47
N TYR A 155 -0.84 -3.75 16.17
CA TYR A 155 -0.65 -5.15 16.51
C TYR A 155 -0.52 -6.04 15.28
N ARG A 156 -1.46 -5.90 14.33
CA ARG A 156 -1.42 -6.63 13.04
C ARG A 156 -0.10 -6.40 12.30
N VAL A 157 0.33 -5.16 12.23
CA VAL A 157 1.56 -4.79 11.51
C VAL A 157 2.79 -5.41 12.18
N LYS A 158 2.90 -5.35 13.50
CA LYS A 158 4.03 -5.89 14.26
C LYS A 158 4.05 -7.41 14.34
N ASN A 159 2.89 -8.04 14.47
CA ASN A 159 2.81 -9.48 14.79
C ASN A 159 2.39 -10.36 13.60
N TYR A 160 2.05 -9.73 12.45
CA TYR A 160 1.76 -10.47 11.22
C TYR A 160 2.52 -9.90 10.02
N ALA A 161 2.25 -8.65 9.61
CA ALA A 161 2.77 -8.13 8.36
C ALA A 161 4.31 -7.99 8.37
N ALA A 162 4.90 -7.49 9.43
CA ALA A 162 6.35 -7.31 9.53
C ALA A 162 7.10 -8.65 9.63
N PRO A 163 6.71 -9.61 10.50
CA PRO A 163 7.32 -10.94 10.52
C PRO A 163 7.23 -11.66 9.18
N ALA A 164 6.05 -11.75 8.58
CA ALA A 164 5.86 -12.41 7.29
C ALA A 164 6.68 -11.72 6.17
N ASN A 165 6.76 -10.39 6.18
CA ASN A 165 7.58 -9.68 5.22
C ASN A 165 9.10 -9.86 5.47
N ALA A 166 9.53 -9.96 6.72
CA ALA A 166 10.92 -10.26 7.06
C ALA A 166 11.32 -11.67 6.56
N MET A 167 10.43 -12.66 6.70
CA MET A 167 10.61 -14.00 6.14
C MET A 167 10.73 -13.95 4.60
N ARG A 168 9.81 -13.25 3.92
CA ARG A 168 9.83 -13.08 2.46
C ARG A 168 11.10 -12.40 1.96
N LEU A 169 11.67 -11.50 2.74
CA LEU A 169 12.91 -10.76 2.43
C LEU A 169 14.16 -11.45 2.96
N GLU A 170 14.04 -12.66 3.53
CA GLU A 170 15.15 -13.47 4.08
C GLU A 170 16.00 -12.70 5.09
N LYS A 171 15.35 -11.90 5.96
CA LYS A 171 16.03 -11.06 6.93
C LYS A 171 16.51 -11.85 8.14
N LYS A 172 17.66 -11.44 8.69
CA LYS A 172 18.25 -12.06 9.90
C LYS A 172 17.68 -11.40 11.17
N THR A 173 16.35 -11.50 11.34
CA THR A 173 15.64 -10.97 12.52
C THR A 173 15.02 -12.09 13.31
N PRO A 174 14.84 -11.96 14.66
CA PRO A 174 14.24 -13.01 15.49
C PRO A 174 12.86 -13.46 14.98
N CYS A 175 12.01 -12.52 14.57
CA CYS A 175 10.65 -12.81 14.13
C CYS A 175 10.56 -13.73 12.89
N VAL A 176 11.65 -13.90 12.13
CA VAL A 176 11.71 -14.90 11.04
C VAL A 176 11.66 -16.32 11.59
N LYS A 177 12.15 -16.54 12.81
CA LYS A 177 12.17 -17.86 13.48
C LYS A 177 10.96 -18.07 14.39
N THR A 178 10.55 -17.00 15.09
CA THR A 178 9.51 -17.09 16.13
C THR A 178 8.12 -16.74 15.63
N SER A 179 8.00 -16.08 14.47
CA SER A 179 6.79 -15.46 13.93
C SER A 179 6.19 -14.32 14.78
N TYR A 180 6.84 -13.94 15.88
CA TYR A 180 6.41 -12.87 16.78
C TYR A 180 7.39 -11.70 16.76
N CYS A 181 6.86 -10.48 16.99
CA CYS A 181 7.70 -9.30 17.17
C CYS A 181 8.31 -9.29 18.57
N GLU A 182 9.63 -9.29 18.63
CA GLU A 182 10.41 -9.17 19.88
C GLU A 182 10.99 -7.76 20.06
N ASP A 183 10.50 -6.79 19.30
CA ASP A 183 11.01 -5.41 19.26
C ASP A 183 12.56 -5.33 19.17
N CYS A 184 13.11 -6.19 18.34
CA CYS A 184 14.54 -6.46 18.22
C CYS A 184 15.36 -5.23 17.79
N LYS A 185 16.66 -5.26 18.09
CA LYS A 185 17.66 -4.28 17.62
C LYS A 185 18.52 -4.83 16.48
N SER A 186 18.01 -5.81 15.72
CA SER A 186 18.75 -6.39 14.59
C SER A 186 19.11 -5.32 13.56
N PRO A 187 20.35 -5.33 13.02
CA PRO A 187 20.72 -4.45 11.91
C PRO A 187 19.90 -4.70 10.66
N ASP A 188 19.29 -5.88 10.52
CA ASP A 188 18.40 -6.28 9.41
C ASP A 188 16.93 -5.91 9.64
N ARG A 189 16.62 -5.17 10.72
CA ARG A 189 15.25 -4.77 11.07
C ARG A 189 14.60 -3.97 9.94
N ILE A 190 13.38 -4.36 9.58
CA ILE A 190 12.58 -3.72 8.51
C ILE A 190 11.41 -2.88 9.04
N CYS A 191 11.25 -2.78 10.36
CA CYS A 191 10.13 -2.12 11.03
C CYS A 191 10.63 -0.89 11.81
N ASN A 192 11.06 0.15 11.08
CA ASN A 192 11.77 1.30 11.65
C ASN A 192 10.96 2.60 11.67
N VAL A 193 10.09 2.83 10.66
CA VAL A 193 9.40 4.11 10.49
C VAL A 193 7.90 3.88 10.43
N TRP A 194 7.20 4.34 11.47
CA TRP A 194 5.75 4.34 11.52
C TRP A 194 5.17 5.57 10.82
N THR A 195 4.04 5.38 10.13
CA THR A 195 3.16 6.47 9.73
C THR A 195 1.71 6.10 9.95
N ILE A 196 0.97 7.05 10.52
CA ILE A 196 -0.47 7.00 10.73
C ILE A 196 -1.04 8.16 9.94
N THR A 197 -1.85 7.87 8.92
CA THR A 197 -2.45 8.87 8.05
C THR A 197 -3.94 8.89 8.32
N GLU A 198 -4.38 9.87 9.10
CA GLU A 198 -5.78 10.00 9.52
C GLU A 198 -6.63 10.66 8.43
N LYS A 199 -6.04 11.58 7.65
CA LYS A 199 -6.78 12.38 6.69
C LYS A 199 -5.94 12.69 5.45
N SER A 200 -6.55 12.69 4.27
CA SER A 200 -5.89 13.12 3.04
C SER A 200 -5.91 14.65 2.91
N PHE A 201 -4.73 15.25 2.70
CA PHE A 201 -4.60 16.66 2.36
C PHE A 201 -3.59 16.84 1.19
N PRO A 202 -3.97 17.54 0.11
CA PRO A 202 -5.32 18.02 -0.20
C PRO A 202 -6.35 16.89 -0.32
N LYS A 203 -7.64 17.25 -0.25
CA LYS A 203 -8.74 16.29 -0.42
C LYS A 203 -8.58 15.54 -1.74
N GLY A 204 -8.68 14.20 -1.70
CA GLY A 204 -8.56 13.34 -2.87
C GLY A 204 -7.14 13.14 -3.42
N ARG A 205 -6.09 13.71 -2.77
CA ARG A 205 -4.70 13.41 -3.16
C ARG A 205 -4.40 11.92 -3.06
N ILE A 206 -4.91 11.29 -2.00
CA ILE A 206 -4.76 9.85 -1.78
C ILE A 206 -6.06 9.15 -2.21
N ARG A 207 -5.93 8.24 -3.16
CA ARG A 207 -6.99 7.37 -3.64
C ARG A 207 -6.81 5.99 -3.07
N VAL A 208 -7.87 5.42 -2.51
CA VAL A 208 -7.84 4.09 -1.89
C VAL A 208 -8.77 3.16 -2.68
N ILE A 209 -8.25 2.00 -3.07
CA ILE A 209 -9.05 0.96 -3.71
C ILE A 209 -9.15 -0.20 -2.73
N LEU A 210 -10.34 -0.37 -2.16
CA LEU A 210 -10.68 -1.49 -1.28
C LEU A 210 -11.09 -2.69 -2.13
N ILE A 211 -10.37 -3.78 -2.03
CA ILE A 211 -10.55 -4.97 -2.86
C ILE A 211 -11.15 -6.09 -2.00
N ASN A 212 -12.27 -6.65 -2.44
CA ASN A 212 -12.98 -7.73 -1.73
C ASN A 212 -12.29 -9.09 -1.89
N GLN A 213 -10.98 -9.11 -1.69
CA GLN A 213 -10.14 -10.30 -1.68
C GLN A 213 -9.06 -10.17 -0.61
N ASP A 214 -8.59 -11.30 -0.09
CA ASP A 214 -7.44 -11.36 0.80
C ASP A 214 -6.16 -11.24 -0.03
N LEU A 215 -5.42 -10.12 0.13
CA LEU A 215 -4.30 -9.75 -0.73
C LEU A 215 -3.12 -9.20 0.06
N GLY A 216 -1.93 -9.73 -0.27
CA GLY A 216 -0.69 -9.31 0.35
C GLY A 216 -0.62 -9.68 1.84
N LEU A 217 0.24 -8.98 2.58
CA LEU A 217 0.55 -9.23 3.99
C LEU A 217 -0.17 -8.26 4.90
#